data_724b7bf854d6f2754eefabe8d0a08e77
#
_entry.id   724b7bf854d6f2754eefabe8d0a08e77
#
_cell.length_a   1.000
_cell.length_b   1.000
_cell.length_c   1.000
_cell.angle_alpha   90.00
_cell.angle_beta   90.00
_cell.angle_gamma   90.00
#
_symmetry.space_group_name_H-M   'P 1'
#
loop_
_entity.id
_entity.type
_entity.pdbx_description
1 polymer ?
#
loop_
_entity_poly.entity_id
_entity_poly.type
_entity_poly.pdbx_seq_one_letter_code
_entity_poly.pdbx_strand_id
1 'polypeptide(L)'
;MGILAQQPPEPDAVKLLSQDIARRFKAIPVSLNNGRLTVAMVNPLDIFAIDEIRLITGKDVEPVIATEEDVLNALNTAYRQEAAVTDVLSQVVREIDSAQIDVQTATKQDEEEHLSVEQLRELSEDAPVVRLANLIITKAIQDKASDIHIEPSKEFVKVRYRIDGIMQDAMVLPKRVQASLISRFKIMADMDIAEKRVPQDNRISAVIDGKTYDFRVSTLPSVHGEKVVMRVLDR
;
A
#
# COMPACT_ATOMS: atom_id res chain seq x y z
N MET A 1 7.72 28.72 15.85
CA MET A 1 7.39 27.34 15.50
C MET A 1 7.22 27.26 14.00
N GLY A 2 8.01 26.41 13.33
CA GLY A 2 7.98 26.27 11.88
C GLY A 2 6.68 25.59 11.40
N ILE A 3 6.34 25.81 10.13
CA ILE A 3 5.12 25.27 9.52
C ILE A 3 5.02 23.73 9.63
N LEU A 4 6.16 23.03 9.52
CA LEU A 4 6.24 21.57 9.60
C LEU A 4 5.93 21.00 11.00
N ALA A 5 6.06 21.83 12.05
CA ALA A 5 5.66 21.45 13.41
C ALA A 5 4.13 21.59 13.63
N GLN A 6 3.48 22.45 12.84
CA GLN A 6 2.04 22.69 12.93
C GLN A 6 1.24 21.84 11.93
N GLN A 7 1.82 21.55 10.79
CA GLN A 7 1.21 20.77 9.72
C GLN A 7 2.22 19.77 9.18
N PRO A 8 2.15 18.50 9.61
CA PRO A 8 2.99 17.44 9.06
C PRO A 8 2.66 17.22 7.57
N PRO A 9 3.66 16.81 6.75
CA PRO A 9 3.45 16.52 5.35
C PRO A 9 2.36 15.47 5.12
N GLU A 10 1.40 15.80 4.25
CA GLU A 10 0.35 14.88 3.83
C GLU A 10 0.92 13.84 2.86
N PRO A 11 0.62 12.53 3.02
CA PRO A 11 1.15 11.48 2.14
C PRO A 11 0.87 11.71 0.66
N ASP A 12 -0.31 12.25 0.31
CA ASP A 12 -0.71 12.51 -1.08
C ASP A 12 0.05 13.69 -1.70
N ALA A 13 0.45 14.66 -0.91
CA ALA A 13 1.31 15.73 -1.36
C ALA A 13 2.75 15.22 -1.56
N VAL A 14 3.28 14.44 -0.61
CA VAL A 14 4.64 13.89 -0.65
C VAL A 14 4.86 13.02 -1.89
N LYS A 15 3.89 12.20 -2.27
CA LYS A 15 3.95 11.32 -3.48
C LYS A 15 4.11 12.08 -4.80
N LEU A 16 3.79 13.35 -4.85
CA LEU A 16 3.92 14.16 -6.06
C LEU A 16 5.37 14.54 -6.39
N LEU A 17 6.28 14.41 -5.43
CA LEU A 17 7.68 14.77 -5.61
C LEU A 17 8.58 13.61 -5.17
N SER A 18 9.54 13.20 -6.01
CA SER A 18 10.47 12.13 -5.65
C SER A 18 11.44 12.58 -4.54
N GLN A 19 11.92 11.63 -3.75
CA GLN A 19 12.86 11.89 -2.66
C GLN A 19 14.14 12.60 -3.14
N ASP A 20 14.66 12.22 -4.32
CA ASP A 20 15.88 12.79 -4.88
C ASP A 20 15.71 14.29 -5.21
N ILE A 21 14.59 14.64 -5.81
CA ILE A 21 14.24 16.03 -6.14
C ILE A 21 14.00 16.83 -4.85
N ALA A 22 13.26 16.27 -3.91
CA ALA A 22 12.96 16.89 -2.63
C ALA A 22 14.25 17.17 -1.82
N ARG A 23 15.20 16.24 -1.81
CA ARG A 23 16.52 16.42 -1.17
C ARG A 23 17.37 17.43 -1.90
N ARG A 24 17.41 17.42 -3.23
CA ARG A 24 18.20 18.33 -4.05
C ARG A 24 17.80 19.78 -3.82
N PHE A 25 16.51 20.07 -3.74
CA PHE A 25 16.01 21.41 -3.51
C PHE A 25 15.78 21.77 -2.03
N LYS A 26 16.06 20.84 -1.12
CA LYS A 26 15.75 20.99 0.31
C LYS A 26 14.31 21.48 0.50
N ALA A 27 13.39 20.76 -0.13
CA ALA A 27 11.98 21.10 -0.21
C ALA A 27 11.12 19.88 0.06
N ILE A 28 10.00 20.03 0.76
CA ILE A 28 9.05 18.96 0.99
C ILE A 28 7.62 19.42 0.73
N PRO A 29 6.82 18.69 -0.09
CA PRO A 29 5.42 18.95 -0.20
C PRO A 29 4.69 18.73 1.12
N VAL A 30 3.85 19.67 1.52
CA VAL A 30 3.14 19.65 2.82
C VAL A 30 1.67 19.30 2.62
N SER A 31 0.98 19.99 1.70
CA SER A 31 -0.45 19.76 1.44
C SER A 31 -0.83 20.10 0.02
N LEU A 32 -1.90 19.47 -0.47
CA LEU A 32 -2.47 19.74 -1.79
C LEU A 32 -3.92 20.19 -1.63
N ASN A 33 -4.19 21.49 -1.85
CA ASN A 33 -5.51 22.08 -1.75
C ASN A 33 -5.92 22.77 -3.05
N ASN A 34 -7.05 22.37 -3.66
CA ASN A 34 -7.60 22.99 -4.86
C ASN A 34 -6.60 23.12 -6.03
N GLY A 35 -5.74 22.12 -6.22
CA GLY A 35 -4.72 22.12 -7.29
C GLY A 35 -3.45 22.92 -6.94
N ARG A 36 -3.37 23.55 -5.77
CA ARG A 36 -2.22 24.26 -5.25
C ARG A 36 -1.45 23.38 -4.28
N LEU A 37 -0.16 23.18 -4.53
CA LEU A 37 0.77 22.39 -3.72
C LEU A 37 1.56 23.33 -2.82
N THR A 38 1.32 23.26 -1.51
CA THR A 38 2.13 23.94 -0.51
C THR A 38 3.44 23.18 -0.32
N VAL A 39 4.57 23.84 -0.51
CA VAL A 39 5.91 23.23 -0.42
C VAL A 39 6.74 23.98 0.61
N ALA A 40 7.14 23.29 1.68
CA ALA A 40 8.09 23.82 2.66
C ALA A 40 9.51 23.76 2.09
N MET A 41 10.19 24.89 2.05
CA MET A 41 11.50 25.04 1.45
C MET A 41 12.44 25.79 2.39
N VAL A 42 13.73 25.45 2.35
CA VAL A 42 14.76 26.21 3.06
C VAL A 42 14.96 27.58 2.42
N ASN A 43 14.88 27.62 1.09
CA ASN A 43 14.94 28.88 0.33
C ASN A 43 13.68 29.05 -0.55
N PRO A 44 12.65 29.74 -0.05
CA PRO A 44 11.42 29.96 -0.81
C PRO A 44 11.55 30.97 -1.97
N LEU A 45 12.73 31.60 -2.12
CA LEU A 45 13.05 32.51 -3.21
C LEU A 45 13.80 31.83 -4.37
N ASP A 46 14.03 30.53 -4.28
CA ASP A 46 14.65 29.75 -5.35
C ASP A 46 13.62 29.45 -6.45
N ILE A 47 13.57 30.39 -7.41
CA ILE A 47 12.62 30.34 -8.54
C ILE A 47 12.85 29.08 -9.39
N PHE A 48 14.11 28.65 -9.56
CA PHE A 48 14.44 27.46 -10.35
C PHE A 48 13.85 26.19 -9.70
N ALA A 49 14.00 26.06 -8.39
CA ALA A 49 13.42 24.94 -7.64
C ALA A 49 11.88 24.95 -7.73
N ILE A 50 11.25 26.11 -7.58
CA ILE A 50 9.80 26.28 -7.65
C ILE A 50 9.27 25.89 -9.05
N ASP A 51 9.92 26.38 -10.11
CA ASP A 51 9.51 26.11 -11.49
C ASP A 51 9.71 24.64 -11.84
N GLU A 52 10.80 24.01 -11.40
CA GLU A 52 11.04 22.59 -11.62
C GLU A 52 10.02 21.71 -10.87
N ILE A 53 9.71 22.04 -9.61
CA ILE A 53 8.66 21.37 -8.85
C ILE A 53 7.29 21.52 -9.52
N ARG A 54 6.97 22.72 -10.02
CA ARG A 54 5.72 22.96 -10.77
C ARG A 54 5.65 22.13 -12.05
N LEU A 55 6.76 22.04 -12.79
CA LEU A 55 6.84 21.26 -14.03
C LEU A 55 6.64 19.76 -13.76
N ILE A 56 7.30 19.21 -12.72
CA ILE A 56 7.24 17.79 -12.37
C ILE A 56 5.87 17.41 -11.83
N THR A 57 5.29 18.22 -10.95
CA THR A 57 4.03 17.91 -10.28
C THR A 57 2.80 18.29 -11.08
N GLY A 58 2.94 19.20 -12.05
CA GLY A 58 1.81 19.78 -12.79
C GLY A 58 0.86 20.60 -11.92
N LYS A 59 1.32 21.05 -10.72
CA LYS A 59 0.53 21.80 -9.74
C LYS A 59 1.06 23.21 -9.59
N ASP A 60 0.18 24.11 -9.18
CA ASP A 60 0.61 25.44 -8.77
C ASP A 60 1.32 25.33 -7.41
N VAL A 61 2.53 25.91 -7.30
CA VAL A 61 3.39 25.75 -6.13
C VAL A 61 3.33 27.00 -5.26
N GLU A 62 2.99 26.83 -4.00
CA GLU A 62 3.03 27.86 -2.95
C GLU A 62 4.21 27.57 -2.00
N PRO A 63 5.33 28.25 -2.15
CA PRO A 63 6.49 28.03 -1.30
C PRO A 63 6.27 28.66 0.09
N VAL A 64 6.62 27.91 1.13
CA VAL A 64 6.61 28.39 2.51
C VAL A 64 7.98 28.14 3.13
N ILE A 65 8.43 29.08 3.97
CA ILE A 65 9.75 28.98 4.59
C ILE A 65 9.75 27.93 5.71
N ALA A 66 10.79 27.12 5.73
CA ALA A 66 11.07 26.18 6.82
C ALA A 66 12.58 26.15 7.14
N THR A 67 12.93 25.75 8.35
CA THR A 67 14.34 25.57 8.70
C THR A 67 14.92 24.33 7.99
N GLU A 68 16.23 24.33 7.76
CA GLU A 68 16.88 23.17 7.12
C GLU A 68 16.72 21.91 7.98
N GLU A 69 16.78 22.03 9.29
CA GLU A 69 16.58 20.93 10.23
C GLU A 69 15.16 20.36 10.13
N ASP A 70 14.14 21.22 10.12
CA ASP A 70 12.74 20.78 10.00
C ASP A 70 12.48 20.08 8.66
N VAL A 71 13.03 20.63 7.55
CA VAL A 71 12.89 20.03 6.22
C VAL A 71 13.57 18.66 6.15
N LEU A 72 14.82 18.53 6.67
CA LEU A 72 15.53 17.25 6.67
C LEU A 72 14.83 16.19 7.54
N ASN A 73 14.33 16.59 8.71
CA ASN A 73 13.58 15.69 9.59
C ASN A 73 12.27 15.23 8.92
N ALA A 74 11.55 16.15 8.29
CA ALA A 74 10.33 15.85 7.56
C ALA A 74 10.59 14.94 6.34
N LEU A 75 11.66 15.20 5.57
CA LEU A 75 12.10 14.34 4.46
C LEU A 75 12.42 12.92 4.94
N ASN A 76 13.20 12.81 6.01
CA ASN A 76 13.56 11.50 6.57
C ASN A 76 12.34 10.73 7.09
N THR A 77 11.36 11.42 7.66
CA THR A 77 10.16 10.80 8.20
C THR A 77 9.19 10.40 7.07
N ALA A 78 8.88 11.32 6.16
CA ALA A 78 7.88 11.12 5.11
C ALA A 78 8.34 10.06 4.08
N TYR A 79 9.57 10.18 3.57
CA TYR A 79 10.08 9.23 2.57
C TYR A 79 10.60 7.91 3.18
N ARG A 80 10.91 7.88 4.49
CA ARG A 80 11.29 6.63 5.17
C ARG A 80 10.10 5.68 5.31
N GLN A 81 8.91 6.19 5.55
CA GLN A 81 7.69 5.37 5.58
C GLN A 81 7.39 4.78 4.20
N GLU A 82 7.56 5.56 3.14
CA GLU A 82 7.33 5.11 1.77
C GLU A 82 8.39 4.09 1.32
N ALA A 83 9.67 4.35 1.62
CA ALA A 83 10.77 3.43 1.37
C ALA A 83 10.62 2.12 2.17
N ALA A 84 10.21 2.19 3.44
CA ALA A 84 10.01 1.01 4.27
C ALA A 84 8.89 0.10 3.72
N VAL A 85 7.80 0.68 3.22
CA VAL A 85 6.72 -0.10 2.58
C VAL A 85 7.21 -0.76 1.30
N THR A 86 7.95 -0.03 0.46
CA THR A 86 8.51 -0.54 -0.79
C THR A 86 9.56 -1.62 -0.53
N ASP A 87 10.41 -1.44 0.48
CA ASP A 87 11.43 -2.42 0.86
C ASP A 87 10.80 -3.71 1.42
N VAL A 88 9.82 -3.59 2.32
CA VAL A 88 9.08 -4.75 2.84
C VAL A 88 8.35 -5.47 1.71
N LEU A 89 7.68 -4.74 0.82
CA LEU A 89 7.00 -5.32 -0.33
C LEU A 89 7.98 -6.05 -1.25
N SER A 90 9.13 -5.43 -1.56
CA SER A 90 10.18 -6.03 -2.40
C SER A 90 10.79 -7.27 -1.76
N GLN A 91 10.96 -7.25 -0.43
CA GLN A 91 11.47 -8.40 0.32
C GLN A 91 10.45 -9.54 0.32
N VAL A 92 9.19 -9.26 0.63
CA VAL A 92 8.10 -10.24 0.63
C VAL A 92 7.94 -10.88 -0.75
N VAL A 93 7.97 -10.08 -1.82
CA VAL A 93 7.88 -10.60 -3.19
C VAL A 93 9.06 -11.52 -3.52
N ARG A 94 10.30 -11.14 -3.14
CA ARG A 94 11.49 -12.00 -3.35
C ARG A 94 11.43 -13.30 -2.56
N GLU A 95 10.91 -13.27 -1.33
CA GLU A 95 10.76 -14.46 -0.51
C GLU A 95 9.70 -15.41 -1.06
N ILE A 96 8.59 -14.88 -1.59
CA ILE A 96 7.58 -15.68 -2.31
C ILE A 96 8.20 -16.31 -3.56
N ASP A 97 9.03 -15.56 -4.29
CA ASP A 97 9.74 -16.09 -5.46
C ASP A 97 10.71 -17.21 -5.11
N SER A 98 11.48 -17.07 -4.03
CA SER A 98 12.43 -18.10 -3.59
C SER A 98 11.73 -19.36 -3.10
N ALA A 99 10.61 -19.22 -2.39
CA ALA A 99 9.81 -20.36 -1.93
C ALA A 99 9.19 -21.18 -3.09
N GLN A 100 8.86 -20.53 -4.22
CA GLN A 100 8.36 -21.22 -5.41
C GLN A 100 9.46 -21.95 -6.21
N ILE A 101 10.71 -21.54 -6.11
CA ILE A 101 11.83 -22.21 -6.79
C ILE A 101 12.12 -23.57 -6.16
N ASP A 102 11.95 -23.72 -4.84
CA ASP A 102 12.17 -25.01 -4.15
C ASP A 102 11.09 -26.07 -4.49
N VAL A 103 9.91 -25.64 -4.93
CA VAL A 103 8.82 -26.57 -5.35
C VAL A 103 8.96 -27.04 -6.79
N GLN A 104 9.68 -26.29 -7.66
CA GLN A 104 9.84 -26.66 -9.08
C GLN A 104 10.88 -27.74 -9.34
N THR A 105 11.65 -28.19 -8.35
CA THR A 105 12.59 -29.33 -8.49
C THR A 105 11.94 -30.69 -8.26
N ALA A 106 10.69 -30.74 -7.86
CA ALA A 106 9.92 -31.98 -7.70
C ALA A 106 8.67 -31.97 -8.60
N THR A 107 8.79 -32.60 -9.73
CA THR A 107 7.75 -32.99 -10.70
C THR A 107 7.31 -31.97 -11.75
N LYS A 108 7.78 -32.24 -12.98
CA LYS A 108 7.08 -31.89 -14.23
C LYS A 108 5.82 -32.76 -14.31
N GLN A 109 4.66 -32.15 -14.31
CA GLN A 109 3.48 -32.45 -15.14
C GLN A 109 2.26 -31.72 -14.59
N ASP A 110 1.68 -30.93 -15.50
CA ASP A 110 0.28 -30.47 -15.59
C ASP A 110 -0.57 -30.58 -14.31
N GLU A 111 -0.94 -29.40 -13.77
CA GLU A 111 -2.30 -29.12 -13.30
C GLU A 111 -2.28 -27.80 -12.49
N GLU A 112 -3.31 -27.01 -12.64
CA GLU A 112 -3.58 -25.81 -11.83
C GLU A 112 -3.27 -26.09 -10.36
N GLU A 113 -2.25 -25.41 -9.79
CA GLU A 113 -1.78 -25.66 -8.43
C GLU A 113 -2.89 -25.36 -7.40
N HIS A 114 -3.60 -26.43 -7.06
CA HIS A 114 -4.35 -26.49 -5.81
C HIS A 114 -3.36 -26.66 -4.66
N LEU A 115 -2.95 -25.54 -4.05
CA LEU A 115 -2.32 -25.59 -2.74
C LEU A 115 -3.26 -26.35 -1.80
N SER A 116 -2.78 -27.45 -1.21
CA SER A 116 -3.60 -28.22 -0.28
C SER A 116 -3.96 -27.36 0.93
N VAL A 117 -5.14 -27.61 1.51
CA VAL A 117 -5.62 -26.88 2.70
C VAL A 117 -4.62 -26.98 3.87
N GLU A 118 -3.87 -28.10 3.93
CA GLU A 118 -2.82 -28.32 4.92
C GLU A 118 -1.57 -27.44 4.67
N GLN A 119 -1.14 -27.29 3.44
CA GLN A 119 -0.01 -26.41 3.08
C GLN A 119 -0.33 -24.93 3.35
N LEU A 120 -1.62 -24.54 3.24
CA LEU A 120 -2.07 -23.18 3.56
C LEU A 120 -2.19 -22.93 5.08
N ARG A 121 -2.44 -23.99 5.88
CA ARG A 121 -2.44 -23.91 7.35
C ARG A 121 -1.05 -23.90 7.96
N GLU A 122 -0.07 -24.50 7.30
CA GLU A 122 1.34 -24.51 7.73
C GLU A 122 2.07 -23.20 7.42
N LEU A 123 1.42 -22.22 6.78
CA LEU A 123 1.97 -20.89 6.66
C LEU A 123 2.09 -20.27 8.06
N SER A 124 3.29 -20.37 8.63
CA SER A 124 3.63 -19.71 9.89
C SER A 124 3.25 -18.22 9.85
N GLU A 125 3.05 -17.60 11.01
CA GLU A 125 2.76 -16.16 11.10
C GLU A 125 3.82 -15.29 10.39
N ASP A 126 5.03 -15.83 10.22
CA ASP A 126 6.15 -15.19 9.52
C ASP A 126 6.15 -15.39 8.01
N ALA A 127 5.20 -16.14 7.44
CA ALA A 127 5.16 -16.37 6.00
C ALA A 127 5.05 -15.03 5.22
N PRO A 128 5.75 -14.90 4.08
CA PRO A 128 5.77 -13.67 3.30
C PRO A 128 4.38 -13.14 2.95
N VAL A 129 3.43 -14.04 2.60
CA VAL A 129 2.06 -13.66 2.26
C VAL A 129 1.28 -13.10 3.47
N VAL A 130 1.58 -13.58 4.68
CA VAL A 130 0.97 -13.07 5.92
C VAL A 130 1.44 -11.64 6.18
N ARG A 131 2.74 -11.39 6.04
CA ARG A 131 3.31 -10.04 6.16
C ARG A 131 2.73 -9.09 5.09
N LEU A 132 2.55 -9.57 3.85
CA LEU A 132 1.94 -8.79 2.79
C LEU A 132 0.47 -8.44 3.10
N ALA A 133 -0.33 -9.40 3.55
CA ALA A 133 -1.73 -9.16 3.93
C ALA A 133 -1.83 -8.15 5.08
N ASN A 134 -0.99 -8.31 6.10
CA ASN A 134 -0.92 -7.39 7.24
C ASN A 134 -0.49 -5.97 6.81
N LEU A 135 0.51 -5.87 5.91
CA LEU A 135 0.96 -4.59 5.36
C LEU A 135 -0.17 -3.86 4.62
N ILE A 136 -0.93 -4.58 3.78
CA ILE A 136 -2.07 -4.01 3.04
C ILE A 136 -3.11 -3.43 4.00
N ILE A 137 -3.47 -4.19 5.04
CA ILE A 137 -4.49 -3.76 6.02
C ILE A 137 -3.96 -2.58 6.86
N THR A 138 -2.74 -2.70 7.39
CA THR A 138 -2.14 -1.65 8.23
C THR A 138 -2.04 -0.33 7.48
N LYS A 139 -1.52 -0.38 6.23
CA LYS A 139 -1.42 0.82 5.41
C LYS A 139 -2.79 1.44 5.11
N ALA A 140 -3.81 0.63 4.82
CA ALA A 140 -5.16 1.13 4.61
C ALA A 140 -5.71 1.89 5.83
N ILE A 141 -5.47 1.37 7.04
CA ILE A 141 -5.89 2.05 8.28
C ILE A 141 -5.11 3.34 8.50
N GLN A 142 -3.79 3.34 8.26
CA GLN A 142 -2.95 4.54 8.37
C GLN A 142 -3.38 5.63 7.38
N ASP A 143 -3.74 5.24 6.14
CA ASP A 143 -4.24 6.14 5.09
C ASP A 143 -5.75 6.49 5.26
N LYS A 144 -6.40 6.04 6.37
CA LYS A 144 -7.81 6.27 6.68
C LYS A 144 -8.78 5.79 5.58
N ALA A 145 -8.44 4.68 4.96
CA ALA A 145 -9.28 4.08 3.93
C ALA A 145 -10.60 3.53 4.51
N SER A 146 -11.70 3.75 3.82
CA SER A 146 -13.00 3.13 4.12
C SER A 146 -13.15 1.74 3.54
N ASP A 147 -12.52 1.50 2.39
CA ASP A 147 -12.59 0.20 1.69
C ASP A 147 -11.22 -0.14 1.10
N ILE A 148 -10.90 -1.44 1.11
CA ILE A 148 -9.73 -2.05 0.48
C ILE A 148 -10.21 -2.96 -0.63
N HIS A 149 -9.68 -2.78 -1.84
CA HIS A 149 -10.00 -3.60 -2.99
C HIS A 149 -8.74 -4.32 -3.47
N ILE A 150 -8.82 -5.63 -3.60
CA ILE A 150 -7.80 -6.47 -4.22
C ILE A 150 -8.37 -6.98 -5.53
N GLU A 151 -7.86 -6.46 -6.63
CA GLU A 151 -8.43 -6.61 -7.97
C GLU A 151 -7.44 -7.36 -8.87
N PRO A 152 -7.73 -8.65 -9.18
CA PRO A 152 -6.93 -9.39 -10.14
C PRO A 152 -7.09 -8.84 -11.56
N SER A 153 -5.99 -8.68 -12.26
CA SER A 153 -5.97 -8.45 -13.70
C SER A 153 -5.26 -9.60 -14.43
N LYS A 154 -5.06 -9.49 -15.72
CA LYS A 154 -4.37 -10.52 -16.51
C LYS A 154 -2.93 -10.75 -16.06
N GLU A 155 -2.19 -9.69 -15.76
CA GLU A 155 -0.73 -9.72 -15.54
C GLU A 155 -0.30 -9.36 -14.11
N PHE A 156 -1.18 -8.74 -13.33
CA PHE A 156 -0.87 -8.27 -11.99
C PHE A 156 -2.11 -8.31 -11.09
N VAL A 157 -1.91 -8.04 -9.81
CA VAL A 157 -2.97 -7.80 -8.84
C VAL A 157 -2.88 -6.34 -8.39
N LYS A 158 -3.96 -5.59 -8.52
CA LYS A 158 -4.03 -4.21 -8.07
C LYS A 158 -4.68 -4.13 -6.70
N VAL A 159 -4.02 -3.45 -5.76
CA VAL A 159 -4.58 -3.07 -4.47
C VAL A 159 -4.98 -1.60 -4.54
N ARG A 160 -6.24 -1.32 -4.22
CA ARG A 160 -6.78 0.04 -4.24
C ARG A 160 -7.45 0.35 -2.92
N TYR A 161 -7.31 1.57 -2.47
CA TYR A 161 -8.01 2.07 -1.28
C TYR A 161 -9.06 3.09 -1.67
N ARG A 162 -10.18 3.10 -0.94
CA ARG A 162 -11.13 4.21 -1.00
C ARG A 162 -10.82 5.15 0.16
N ILE A 163 -10.35 6.35 -0.14
CA ILE A 163 -10.01 7.40 0.82
C ILE A 163 -10.88 8.61 0.49
N ASP A 164 -11.62 9.10 1.47
CA ASP A 164 -12.56 10.24 1.30
C ASP A 164 -13.52 10.06 0.09
N GLY A 165 -14.01 8.83 -0.10
CA GLY A 165 -14.92 8.46 -1.19
C GLY A 165 -14.26 8.23 -2.54
N ILE A 166 -12.97 8.51 -2.70
CA ILE A 166 -12.23 8.39 -3.97
C ILE A 166 -11.39 7.12 -3.96
N MET A 167 -11.45 6.35 -5.06
CA MET A 167 -10.59 5.16 -5.25
C MET A 167 -9.19 5.57 -5.69
N GLN A 168 -8.19 5.14 -4.94
CA GLN A 168 -6.78 5.40 -5.20
C GLN A 168 -6.01 4.10 -5.37
N ASP A 169 -5.06 4.06 -6.30
CA ASP A 169 -4.17 2.92 -6.48
C ASP A 169 -3.11 2.95 -5.36
N ALA A 170 -3.06 1.89 -4.55
CA ALA A 170 -2.15 1.78 -3.42
C ALA A 170 -0.90 0.95 -3.75
N MET A 171 -1.10 -0.22 -4.39
CA MET A 171 -0.01 -1.14 -4.74
C MET A 171 -0.35 -1.90 -6.01
N VAL A 172 0.71 -2.30 -6.74
CA VAL A 172 0.63 -3.26 -7.84
C VAL A 172 1.52 -4.45 -7.48
N LEU A 173 0.92 -5.63 -7.43
CA LEU A 173 1.58 -6.87 -7.03
C LEU A 173 1.73 -7.80 -8.22
N PRO A 174 2.80 -8.60 -8.29
CA PRO A 174 2.95 -9.61 -9.31
C PRO A 174 1.78 -10.60 -9.31
N LYS A 175 1.40 -11.09 -10.49
CA LYS A 175 0.28 -12.06 -10.65
C LYS A 175 0.44 -13.31 -9.77
N ARG A 176 1.68 -13.80 -9.61
CA ARG A 176 2.02 -15.00 -8.84
C ARG A 176 1.61 -14.97 -7.37
N VAL A 177 1.49 -13.78 -6.75
CA VAL A 177 1.05 -13.68 -5.34
C VAL A 177 -0.47 -13.77 -5.18
N GLN A 178 -1.23 -13.76 -6.27
CA GLN A 178 -2.68 -13.67 -6.25
C GLN A 178 -3.33 -14.79 -5.44
N ALA A 179 -3.01 -16.04 -5.78
CA ALA A 179 -3.66 -17.19 -5.16
C ALA A 179 -3.40 -17.25 -3.65
N SER A 180 -2.14 -17.08 -3.24
CA SER A 180 -1.74 -17.09 -1.83
C SER A 180 -2.34 -15.93 -1.04
N LEU A 181 -2.38 -14.73 -1.62
CA LEU A 181 -2.93 -13.54 -0.97
C LEU A 181 -4.45 -13.64 -0.77
N ILE A 182 -5.18 -14.08 -1.79
CA ILE A 182 -6.64 -14.28 -1.70
C ILE A 182 -6.95 -15.38 -0.70
N SER A 183 -6.23 -16.51 -0.74
CA SER A 183 -6.37 -17.59 0.23
C SER A 183 -6.12 -17.10 1.65
N ARG A 184 -5.10 -16.26 1.87
CA ARG A 184 -4.83 -15.68 3.19
C ARG A 184 -5.99 -14.84 3.70
N PHE A 185 -6.59 -13.98 2.87
CA PHE A 185 -7.77 -13.20 3.28
C PHE A 185 -8.99 -14.09 3.56
N LYS A 186 -9.20 -15.15 2.79
CA LYS A 186 -10.25 -16.13 3.05
C LYS A 186 -10.04 -16.85 4.39
N ILE A 187 -8.79 -17.27 4.70
CA ILE A 187 -8.46 -17.88 6.00
C ILE A 187 -8.72 -16.90 7.13
N MET A 188 -8.29 -15.65 7.02
CA MET A 188 -8.52 -14.62 8.04
C MET A 188 -10.01 -14.36 8.26
N ALA A 189 -10.83 -14.52 7.24
CA ALA A 189 -12.28 -14.33 7.28
C ALA A 189 -13.06 -15.62 7.55
N ASP A 190 -12.40 -16.74 7.84
CA ASP A 190 -13.04 -18.05 8.01
C ASP A 190 -13.98 -18.44 6.83
N MET A 191 -13.48 -18.21 5.61
CA MET A 191 -14.16 -18.56 4.35
C MET A 191 -13.60 -19.85 3.77
N ASP A 192 -14.40 -20.51 2.90
CA ASP A 192 -13.97 -21.68 2.15
C ASP A 192 -12.95 -21.28 1.06
N ILE A 193 -11.70 -21.76 1.23
CA ILE A 193 -10.61 -21.51 0.27
C ILE A 193 -10.74 -22.35 -1.03
N ALA A 194 -11.40 -23.48 -0.98
CA ALA A 194 -11.59 -24.33 -2.13
C ALA A 194 -12.68 -23.79 -3.09
N GLU A 195 -13.67 -23.09 -2.57
CA GLU A 195 -14.74 -22.51 -3.38
C GLU A 195 -14.33 -21.15 -3.96
N LYS A 196 -14.20 -21.08 -5.29
CA LYS A 196 -13.77 -19.89 -6.03
C LYS A 196 -14.83 -19.35 -7.00
N ARG A 197 -15.97 -20.06 -7.12
CA ARG A 197 -17.00 -19.80 -8.14
C ARG A 197 -18.19 -19.03 -7.64
N VAL A 198 -18.39 -18.99 -6.32
CA VAL A 198 -19.50 -18.27 -5.69
C VAL A 198 -18.99 -17.17 -4.76
N PRO A 199 -19.71 -16.07 -4.65
CA PRO A 199 -19.38 -15.02 -3.68
C PRO A 199 -19.44 -15.57 -2.25
N GLN A 200 -18.52 -15.10 -1.40
CA GLN A 200 -18.52 -15.33 0.03
C GLN A 200 -18.45 -14.01 0.76
N ASP A 201 -19.02 -13.94 1.96
CA ASP A 201 -19.06 -12.73 2.79
C ASP A 201 -18.89 -13.12 4.26
N ASN A 202 -17.95 -12.50 4.95
CA ASN A 202 -17.71 -12.74 6.38
C ASN A 202 -16.96 -11.53 6.99
N ARG A 203 -16.43 -11.69 8.21
CA ARG A 203 -15.77 -10.63 8.95
C ARG A 203 -14.36 -11.03 9.36
N ILE A 204 -13.48 -10.02 9.45
CA ILE A 204 -12.15 -10.12 10.04
C ILE A 204 -12.08 -9.11 11.19
N SER A 205 -11.48 -9.51 12.31
CA SER A 205 -11.05 -8.59 13.36
C SER A 205 -9.52 -8.60 13.40
N ALA A 206 -8.92 -7.42 13.35
CA ALA A 206 -7.46 -7.26 13.41
C ALA A 206 -7.07 -6.20 14.44
N VAL A 207 -5.95 -6.44 15.13
CA VAL A 207 -5.36 -5.46 16.05
C VAL A 207 -4.22 -4.74 15.33
N ILE A 208 -4.35 -3.41 15.19
CA ILE A 208 -3.37 -2.56 14.51
C ILE A 208 -3.03 -1.42 15.48
N ASP A 209 -1.74 -1.27 15.79
CA ASP A 209 -1.24 -0.26 16.73
C ASP A 209 -2.00 -0.27 18.09
N GLY A 210 -2.34 -1.48 18.57
CA GLY A 210 -3.05 -1.68 19.85
C GLY A 210 -4.55 -1.40 19.81
N LYS A 211 -5.11 -1.02 18.66
CA LYS A 211 -6.54 -0.80 18.46
C LYS A 211 -7.15 -1.91 17.60
N THR A 212 -8.32 -2.41 18.00
CA THR A 212 -9.06 -3.42 17.23
C THR A 212 -9.90 -2.76 16.14
N TYR A 213 -9.77 -3.29 14.93
CA TYR A 213 -10.56 -2.92 13.75
C TYR A 213 -11.32 -4.13 13.25
N ASP A 214 -12.58 -3.93 12.92
CA ASP A 214 -13.41 -4.94 12.29
C ASP A 214 -13.55 -4.61 10.79
N PHE A 215 -13.54 -5.65 9.96
CA PHE A 215 -13.70 -5.53 8.52
C PHE A 215 -14.80 -6.47 8.05
N ARG A 216 -15.71 -5.98 7.22
CA ARG A 216 -16.56 -6.86 6.41
C ARG A 216 -15.83 -7.21 5.14
N VAL A 217 -15.66 -8.49 4.88
CA VAL A 217 -14.92 -9.02 3.74
C VAL A 217 -15.86 -9.75 2.81
N SER A 218 -15.79 -9.42 1.53
CA SER A 218 -16.53 -10.09 0.47
C SER A 218 -15.58 -10.56 -0.60
N THR A 219 -15.72 -11.80 -1.06
CA THR A 219 -15.01 -12.33 -2.21
C THR A 219 -15.98 -12.50 -3.37
N LEU A 220 -15.55 -12.14 -4.56
CA LEU A 220 -16.38 -12.13 -5.77
C LEU A 220 -15.60 -12.77 -6.93
N PRO A 221 -16.14 -13.79 -7.61
CA PRO A 221 -15.54 -14.31 -8.82
C PRO A 221 -15.41 -13.24 -9.90
N SER A 222 -14.27 -13.19 -10.58
CA SER A 222 -14.05 -12.34 -11.73
C SER A 222 -13.30 -13.09 -12.85
N VAL A 223 -13.16 -12.47 -14.01
CA VAL A 223 -12.53 -13.08 -15.19
C VAL A 223 -11.08 -13.51 -14.94
N HIS A 224 -10.36 -12.78 -14.08
CA HIS A 224 -8.94 -13.02 -13.80
C HIS A 224 -8.66 -13.61 -12.41
N GLY A 225 -9.71 -14.16 -11.76
CA GLY A 225 -9.67 -14.74 -10.43
C GLY A 225 -10.63 -14.03 -9.46
N GLU A 226 -10.57 -14.36 -8.17
CA GLU A 226 -11.45 -13.74 -7.19
C GLU A 226 -10.98 -12.33 -6.83
N LYS A 227 -11.92 -11.40 -6.80
CA LYS A 227 -11.74 -10.07 -6.23
C LYS A 227 -12.08 -10.11 -4.75
N VAL A 228 -11.29 -9.43 -3.91
CA VAL A 228 -11.58 -9.25 -2.49
C VAL A 228 -11.89 -7.77 -2.22
N VAL A 229 -12.96 -7.53 -1.48
CA VAL A 229 -13.34 -6.20 -1.00
C VAL A 229 -13.47 -6.26 0.51
N MET A 230 -12.76 -5.39 1.23
CA MET A 230 -12.86 -5.27 2.67
C MET A 230 -13.32 -3.85 3.02
N ARG A 231 -14.41 -3.76 3.77
CA ARG A 231 -14.89 -2.48 4.31
C ARG A 231 -14.50 -2.37 5.77
N VAL A 232 -13.87 -1.26 6.13
CA VAL A 232 -13.55 -0.94 7.52
C VAL A 232 -14.85 -0.60 8.24
N LEU A 233 -15.10 -1.28 9.35
CA LEU A 233 -16.24 -1.01 10.22
C LEU A 233 -15.72 -0.18 11.40
N ASP A 234 -16.20 1.08 11.52
CA ASP A 234 -15.92 1.87 12.71
C ASP A 234 -16.60 1.25 13.94
N ARG A 235 -15.85 1.17 15.03
CA ARG A 235 -16.37 0.93 16.38
C ARG A 235 -16.32 2.20 17.19
#